data_48f01f54f28a65a818e8a6c3005b152b
#
_entry.id   48f01f54f28a65a818e8a6c3005b152b
#
_cell.length_a   1.000
_cell.length_b   1.000
_cell.length_c   1.000
_cell.angle_alpha   90.00
_cell.angle_beta   90.00
_cell.angle_gamma   90.00
#
_symmetry.space_group_name_H-M   'P 1'
#
loop_
_entity.id
_entity.type
_entity.pdbx_description
1 polymer ?
#
loop_
_entity_poly.entity_id
_entity_poly.type
_entity_poly.pdbx_seq_one_letter_code
_entity_poly.pdbx_strand_id
1 'polypeptide(L)'
;MKKYLFIVFSVLAFSVNAQTYEIGIFAGGANNIGDVGRTNYILPSGPALGGVFKWNKSKRYAWRGSITYGKFTAKDANSSISARQQRNYVVDNSILEASAGLEWNFVDYNLHKLGPAFTPYLYTGLTYFRYDYNYFDLGQLVDANQKDGALAIPMTLGAKMRLSQFLILGVEIGARYTFTDNLDANNPEDLPVANQFNVTFGNINSDDWYVFSGFTLTYTFGRKPCMDCFE
;
A
#
# COMPACT_ATOMS: atom_id res chain seq x y z
N MET A 1 19.04 26.49 -24.34
CA MET A 1 17.99 25.67 -23.69
C MET A 1 17.26 24.73 -24.65
N LYS A 2 16.80 25.14 -25.85
CA LYS A 2 16.09 24.27 -26.81
C LYS A 2 16.90 23.05 -27.30
N LYS A 3 18.22 23.13 -27.40
CA LYS A 3 19.10 22.01 -27.84
C LYS A 3 19.19 20.86 -26.82
N TYR A 4 19.16 21.16 -25.52
CA TYR A 4 19.20 20.14 -24.46
C TYR A 4 17.87 19.42 -24.29
N LEU A 5 16.76 20.10 -24.57
CA LEU A 5 15.41 19.49 -24.58
C LEU A 5 15.29 18.40 -25.66
N PHE A 6 15.91 18.64 -26.84
CA PHE A 6 15.93 17.68 -27.95
C PHE A 6 16.78 16.43 -27.64
N ILE A 7 17.88 16.58 -26.90
CA ILE A 7 18.75 15.47 -26.49
C ILE A 7 18.04 14.61 -25.45
N VAL A 8 17.34 15.20 -24.48
CA VAL A 8 16.55 14.47 -23.48
C VAL A 8 15.38 13.70 -24.14
N PHE A 9 14.72 14.30 -25.12
CA PHE A 9 13.65 13.63 -25.88
C PHE A 9 14.19 12.51 -26.79
N SER A 10 15.37 12.67 -27.35
CA SER A 10 16.03 11.67 -28.18
C SER A 10 16.51 10.44 -27.39
N VAL A 11 16.96 10.63 -26.15
CA VAL A 11 17.37 9.52 -25.25
C VAL A 11 16.15 8.70 -24.78
N LEU A 12 14.97 9.32 -24.65
CA LEU A 12 13.73 8.63 -24.31
C LEU A 12 13.17 7.77 -25.46
N ALA A 13 13.58 8.01 -26.70
CA ALA A 13 13.09 7.30 -27.89
C ALA A 13 13.78 5.94 -28.16
N PHE A 14 14.91 5.63 -27.52
CA PHE A 14 15.70 4.41 -27.82
C PHE A 14 15.36 3.17 -27.02
N SER A 15 14.31 3.14 -26.22
CA SER A 15 13.94 1.97 -25.40
C SER A 15 12.61 1.33 -25.82
N VAL A 16 12.33 1.21 -27.12
CA VAL A 16 11.16 0.47 -27.61
C VAL A 16 11.50 -1.03 -27.70
N ASN A 17 11.87 -1.63 -26.57
CA ASN A 17 11.75 -3.07 -26.39
C ASN A 17 10.28 -3.42 -26.12
N ALA A 18 9.86 -4.65 -26.41
CA ALA A 18 8.48 -5.14 -26.23
C ALA A 18 8.05 -5.18 -24.75
N GLN A 19 8.08 -4.02 -24.10
CA GLN A 19 7.73 -3.84 -22.70
C GLN A 19 6.24 -3.59 -22.59
N THR A 20 5.59 -4.29 -21.68
CA THR A 20 4.16 -4.14 -21.43
C THR A 20 3.96 -3.35 -20.14
N TYR A 21 3.15 -2.33 -20.24
CA TYR A 21 2.77 -1.49 -19.10
C TYR A 21 1.35 -1.80 -18.67
N GLU A 22 1.08 -1.61 -17.39
CA GLU A 22 -0.25 -1.67 -16.83
C GLU A 22 -0.52 -0.39 -16.04
N ILE A 23 -1.71 0.16 -16.20
CA ILE A 23 -2.24 1.23 -15.36
C ILE A 23 -3.60 0.80 -14.85
N GLY A 24 -3.89 1.08 -13.60
CA GLY A 24 -5.17 0.68 -13.04
C GLY A 24 -5.44 1.28 -11.67
N ILE A 25 -6.48 0.75 -11.07
CA ILE A 25 -6.97 1.17 -9.77
C ILE A 25 -6.89 0.01 -8.77
N PHE A 26 -6.73 0.37 -7.52
CA PHE A 26 -6.94 -0.48 -6.35
C PHE A 26 -8.18 0.01 -5.61
N ALA A 27 -9.05 -0.91 -5.20
CA ALA A 27 -10.21 -0.64 -4.36
C ALA A 27 -10.35 -1.73 -3.29
N GLY A 28 -10.49 -1.32 -2.04
CA GLY A 28 -10.52 -2.27 -0.94
C GLY A 28 -10.74 -1.59 0.41
N GLY A 29 -10.14 -2.15 1.44
CA GLY A 29 -10.18 -1.61 2.77
C GLY A 29 -8.83 -1.56 3.46
N ALA A 30 -8.78 -0.76 4.51
CA ALA A 30 -7.64 -0.54 5.38
C ALA A 30 -7.94 -0.98 6.81
N ASN A 31 -6.95 -1.50 7.51
CA ASN A 31 -6.94 -1.67 8.97
C ASN A 31 -5.53 -1.44 9.52
N ASN A 32 -5.43 -0.99 10.74
CA ASN A 32 -4.16 -0.97 11.48
C ASN A 32 -4.01 -2.20 12.39
N ILE A 33 -2.80 -2.44 12.80
CA ILE A 33 -2.39 -3.42 13.81
C ILE A 33 -1.40 -2.71 14.72
N GLY A 34 -1.86 -2.33 15.90
CA GLY A 34 -1.11 -1.55 16.88
C GLY A 34 -1.61 -1.79 18.29
N ASP A 35 -1.42 -0.83 19.15
CA ASP A 35 -1.80 -0.89 20.57
C ASP A 35 -3.25 -0.54 20.84
N VAL A 36 -3.95 0.08 19.89
CA VAL A 36 -5.39 0.37 19.96
C VAL A 36 -6.17 -0.51 19.01
N GLY A 37 -7.29 -1.05 19.50
CA GLY A 37 -8.24 -1.82 18.71
C GLY A 37 -7.98 -3.32 18.66
N ARG A 38 -8.38 -3.92 17.55
CA ARG A 38 -8.28 -5.37 17.32
C ARG A 38 -6.86 -5.77 16.95
N THR A 39 -6.51 -7.01 17.27
CA THR A 39 -5.23 -7.64 16.88
C THR A 39 -5.35 -8.51 15.62
N ASN A 40 -6.48 -8.45 14.91
CA ASN A 40 -6.68 -9.21 13.69
C ASN A 40 -5.88 -8.60 12.53
N TYR A 41 -5.12 -9.45 11.82
CA TYR A 41 -4.24 -9.00 10.73
C TYR A 41 -5.00 -8.53 9.49
N ILE A 42 -6.14 -9.14 9.18
CA ILE A 42 -6.91 -8.86 7.97
C ILE A 42 -8.37 -8.66 8.37
N LEU A 43 -8.71 -7.44 8.73
CA LEU A 43 -10.08 -7.06 9.08
C LEU A 43 -10.28 -5.57 8.76
N PRO A 44 -10.58 -5.23 7.49
CA PRO A 44 -10.79 -3.85 7.08
C PRO A 44 -11.78 -3.12 7.97
N SER A 45 -11.38 -1.96 8.47
CA SER A 45 -12.22 -1.10 9.31
C SER A 45 -12.58 0.23 8.64
N GLY A 46 -12.05 0.48 7.44
CA GLY A 46 -12.40 1.61 6.59
C GLY A 46 -12.02 1.38 5.14
N PRO A 47 -12.46 2.26 4.22
CA PRO A 47 -12.21 2.12 2.79
C PRO A 47 -10.78 2.49 2.41
N ALA A 48 -10.28 1.88 1.31
CA ALA A 48 -9.04 2.25 0.67
C ALA A 48 -9.20 2.29 -0.85
N LEU A 49 -8.61 3.32 -1.48
CA LEU A 49 -8.64 3.51 -2.93
C LEU A 49 -7.27 3.99 -3.41
N GLY A 50 -6.82 3.49 -4.55
CA GLY A 50 -5.51 3.87 -5.08
C GLY A 50 -5.37 3.73 -6.57
N GLY A 51 -4.27 4.28 -7.10
CA GLY A 51 -3.79 4.09 -8.45
C GLY A 51 -2.56 3.17 -8.47
N VAL A 52 -2.47 2.32 -9.48
CA VAL A 52 -1.36 1.37 -9.65
C VAL A 52 -0.81 1.51 -11.06
N PHE A 53 0.51 1.56 -11.15
CA PHE A 53 1.24 1.48 -12.42
C PHE A 53 2.24 0.34 -12.35
N LYS A 54 2.32 -0.48 -13.40
CA LYS A 54 3.28 -1.58 -13.49
C LYS A 54 4.03 -1.53 -14.81
N TRP A 55 5.31 -1.80 -14.73
CA TRP A 55 6.19 -2.00 -15.86
C TRP A 55 6.65 -3.46 -15.88
N ASN A 56 6.02 -4.26 -16.72
CA ASN A 56 6.33 -5.69 -16.86
C ASN A 56 7.61 -5.86 -17.65
N LYS A 57 8.72 -6.08 -16.95
CA LYS A 57 10.04 -6.26 -17.55
C LYS A 57 10.24 -7.69 -18.06
N SER A 58 9.60 -8.66 -17.42
CA SER A 58 9.66 -10.08 -17.80
C SER A 58 8.35 -10.79 -17.45
N LYS A 59 8.25 -12.08 -17.80
CA LYS A 59 7.12 -12.92 -17.38
C LYS A 59 7.07 -13.14 -15.86
N ARG A 60 8.21 -12.98 -15.18
CA ARG A 60 8.39 -13.29 -13.76
C ARG A 60 8.39 -12.08 -12.86
N TYR A 61 8.71 -10.88 -13.36
CA TYR A 61 8.76 -9.71 -12.51
C TYR A 61 8.33 -8.42 -13.23
N ALA A 62 7.78 -7.53 -12.46
CA ALA A 62 7.40 -6.19 -12.87
C ALA A 62 7.84 -5.15 -11.82
N TRP A 63 8.25 -3.98 -12.27
CA TRP A 63 8.33 -2.80 -11.40
C TRP A 63 6.92 -2.27 -11.18
N ARG A 64 6.60 -2.00 -9.92
CA ARG A 64 5.29 -1.50 -9.53
C ARG A 64 5.46 -0.20 -8.75
N GLY A 65 4.66 0.81 -9.12
CA GLY A 65 4.43 2.02 -8.35
C GLY A 65 2.95 2.15 -8.03
N SER A 66 2.62 2.67 -6.85
CA SER A 66 1.24 2.92 -6.45
C SER A 66 1.12 4.14 -5.55
N ILE A 67 -0.05 4.80 -5.62
CA ILE A 67 -0.48 5.82 -4.67
C ILE A 67 -1.81 5.36 -4.12
N THR A 68 -1.93 5.24 -2.80
CA THR A 68 -3.12 4.70 -2.14
C THR A 68 -3.53 5.61 -1.00
N TYR A 69 -4.82 5.94 -0.95
CA TYR A 69 -5.45 6.60 0.19
C TYR A 69 -6.33 5.60 0.92
N GLY A 70 -6.20 5.51 2.24
CA GLY A 70 -7.02 4.65 3.09
C GLY A 70 -7.43 5.36 4.37
N LYS A 71 -8.57 4.96 4.90
CA LYS A 71 -9.01 5.32 6.24
C LYS A 71 -9.18 4.07 7.06
N PHE A 72 -8.93 4.16 8.35
CA PHE A 72 -9.25 3.08 9.28
C PHE A 72 -9.74 3.64 10.61
N THR A 73 -10.54 2.84 11.30
CA THR A 73 -11.00 3.10 12.66
C THR A 73 -10.58 1.94 13.55
N ALA A 74 -9.82 2.19 14.59
CA ALA A 74 -9.44 1.23 15.61
C ALA A 74 -10.27 1.48 16.88
N LYS A 75 -10.94 0.43 17.39
CA LYS A 75 -11.79 0.51 18.59
C LYS A 75 -11.40 -0.57 19.59
N ASP A 76 -10.99 -0.17 20.77
CA ASP A 76 -10.64 -1.07 21.88
C ASP A 76 -11.81 -1.95 22.31
N ALA A 77 -13.04 -1.44 22.24
CA ALA A 77 -14.24 -2.21 22.53
C ALA A 77 -14.37 -3.50 21.69
N ASN A 78 -13.75 -3.52 20.51
CA ASN A 78 -13.74 -4.65 19.60
C ASN A 78 -12.53 -5.59 19.79
N SER A 79 -11.64 -5.30 20.72
CA SER A 79 -10.44 -6.11 21.01
C SER A 79 -10.82 -7.39 21.74
N SER A 80 -10.01 -8.44 21.60
CA SER A 80 -10.09 -9.65 22.41
C SER A 80 -9.36 -9.51 23.77
N ILE A 81 -8.66 -8.40 23.98
CA ILE A 81 -7.85 -8.14 25.18
C ILE A 81 -8.70 -7.32 26.17
N SER A 82 -8.98 -7.90 27.34
CA SER A 82 -9.83 -7.28 28.36
C SER A 82 -9.35 -5.91 28.83
N ALA A 83 -8.02 -5.70 28.93
CA ALA A 83 -7.46 -4.42 29.31
C ALA A 83 -7.77 -3.31 28.28
N ARG A 84 -7.71 -3.62 26.97
CA ARG A 84 -8.11 -2.69 25.91
C ARG A 84 -9.61 -2.40 25.98
N GLN A 85 -10.45 -3.41 26.19
CA GLN A 85 -11.90 -3.20 26.34
C GLN A 85 -12.24 -2.27 27.49
N GLN A 86 -11.54 -2.39 28.63
CA GLN A 86 -11.73 -1.50 29.79
C GLN A 86 -11.26 -0.07 29.50
N ARG A 87 -10.15 0.09 28.74
CA ARG A 87 -9.63 1.39 28.32
C ARG A 87 -10.58 2.09 27.34
N ASN A 88 -11.16 1.34 26.40
CA ASN A 88 -12.21 1.77 25.45
C ASN A 88 -11.81 2.94 24.56
N TYR A 89 -10.57 2.99 24.09
CA TYR A 89 -10.09 4.02 23.17
C TYR A 89 -10.60 3.79 21.76
N VAL A 90 -10.74 4.88 21.01
CA VAL A 90 -11.13 4.89 19.61
C VAL A 90 -10.17 5.81 18.86
N VAL A 91 -9.54 5.29 17.80
CA VAL A 91 -8.68 6.05 16.91
C VAL A 91 -9.25 6.00 15.50
N ASP A 92 -9.43 7.16 14.90
CA ASP A 92 -9.70 7.34 13.49
C ASP A 92 -8.47 7.96 12.83
N ASN A 93 -7.96 7.35 11.79
CA ASN A 93 -6.79 7.88 11.08
C ASN A 93 -6.94 7.70 9.57
N SER A 94 -6.24 8.56 8.81
CA SER A 94 -6.16 8.46 7.36
C SER A 94 -4.71 8.34 6.91
N ILE A 95 -4.47 7.50 5.92
CA ILE A 95 -3.16 7.25 5.35
C ILE A 95 -3.17 7.60 3.87
N LEU A 96 -2.19 8.38 3.44
CA LEU A 96 -1.84 8.58 2.03
C LEU A 96 -0.45 8.02 1.81
N GLU A 97 -0.34 6.90 1.07
CA GLU A 97 0.93 6.28 0.75
C GLU A 97 1.34 6.45 -0.70
N ALA A 98 2.65 6.55 -0.95
CA ALA A 98 3.29 6.35 -2.23
C ALA A 98 4.31 5.21 -2.10
N SER A 99 4.18 4.20 -2.93
CA SER A 99 4.97 2.97 -2.86
C SER A 99 5.62 2.66 -4.21
N ALA A 100 6.87 2.17 -4.18
CA ALA A 100 7.59 1.71 -5.35
C ALA A 100 8.40 0.44 -5.02
N GLY A 101 8.38 -0.54 -5.92
CA GLY A 101 9.07 -1.79 -5.66
C GLY A 101 8.94 -2.82 -6.78
N LEU A 102 9.21 -4.06 -6.43
CA LEU A 102 9.22 -5.21 -7.32
C LEU A 102 8.05 -6.14 -7.03
N GLU A 103 7.30 -6.46 -8.07
CA GLU A 103 6.28 -7.50 -8.07
C GLU A 103 6.85 -8.76 -8.73
N TRP A 104 6.89 -9.87 -8.01
CA TRP A 104 7.38 -11.17 -8.46
C TRP A 104 6.24 -12.14 -8.70
N ASN A 105 6.13 -12.68 -9.91
CA ASN A 105 5.14 -13.68 -10.30
C ASN A 105 5.66 -15.11 -10.04
N PHE A 106 4.90 -15.91 -9.32
CA PHE A 106 5.27 -17.30 -9.02
C PHE A 106 5.16 -18.22 -10.24
N VAL A 107 4.31 -17.86 -11.20
CA VAL A 107 4.13 -18.58 -12.46
C VAL A 107 4.43 -17.62 -13.61
N ASP A 108 4.90 -18.15 -14.75
CA ASP A 108 5.15 -17.34 -15.95
C ASP A 108 3.87 -16.63 -16.42
N TYR A 109 3.86 -15.32 -16.24
CA TYR A 109 2.74 -14.47 -16.63
C TYR A 109 3.02 -13.79 -17.97
N ASN A 110 2.71 -14.52 -19.07
CA ASN A 110 2.97 -14.02 -20.41
C ASN A 110 1.81 -13.16 -20.91
N LEU A 111 2.02 -11.85 -20.98
CA LEU A 111 1.03 -10.90 -21.47
C LEU A 111 0.88 -10.90 -23.01
N HIS A 112 1.81 -11.50 -23.75
CA HIS A 112 1.76 -11.56 -25.21
C HIS A 112 0.95 -12.75 -25.74
N LYS A 113 0.85 -13.85 -24.99
CA LYS A 113 0.01 -15.01 -25.39
C LYS A 113 -1.47 -14.65 -25.25
N LEU A 114 -2.29 -15.14 -26.18
CA LEU A 114 -3.74 -15.13 -26.07
C LEU A 114 -4.21 -16.20 -25.09
N GLY A 115 -5.37 -15.98 -24.45
CA GLY A 115 -6.00 -16.94 -23.54
C GLY A 115 -5.86 -16.58 -22.07
N PRO A 116 -6.45 -17.40 -21.18
CA PRO A 116 -6.44 -17.16 -19.73
C PRO A 116 -5.01 -17.25 -19.19
N ALA A 117 -4.66 -16.35 -18.33
CA ALA A 117 -3.40 -16.35 -17.61
C ALA A 117 -3.70 -16.02 -16.12
N PHE A 118 -3.10 -16.80 -15.24
CA PHE A 118 -3.23 -16.63 -13.79
C PHE A 118 -1.86 -16.76 -13.14
N THR A 119 -1.58 -15.94 -12.15
CA THR A 119 -0.38 -16.07 -11.33
C THR A 119 -0.62 -15.50 -9.93
N PRO A 120 -0.22 -16.22 -8.88
CA PRO A 120 0.07 -15.61 -7.59
C PRO A 120 1.31 -14.71 -7.72
N TYR A 121 1.40 -13.68 -6.88
CA TYR A 121 2.56 -12.79 -6.86
C TYR A 121 2.87 -12.29 -5.46
N LEU A 122 4.11 -11.89 -5.28
CA LEU A 122 4.61 -11.17 -4.12
C LEU A 122 5.07 -9.79 -4.55
N TYR A 123 4.71 -8.75 -3.81
CA TYR A 123 5.23 -7.40 -4.02
C TYR A 123 5.92 -6.91 -2.75
N THR A 124 7.09 -6.32 -2.91
CA THR A 124 7.85 -5.65 -1.87
C THR A 124 8.63 -4.46 -2.44
N GLY A 125 9.01 -3.54 -1.58
CA GLY A 125 9.74 -2.34 -1.99
C GLY A 125 9.90 -1.34 -0.85
N LEU A 126 9.74 -0.07 -1.17
CA LEU A 126 9.76 1.02 -0.22
C LEU A 126 8.46 1.84 -0.35
N THR A 127 7.91 2.23 0.78
CA THR A 127 6.73 3.07 0.89
C THR A 127 7.06 4.29 1.74
N TYR A 128 6.65 5.46 1.30
CA TYR A 128 6.53 6.66 2.12
C TYR A 128 5.04 6.92 2.31
N PHE A 129 4.62 7.15 3.55
CA PHE A 129 3.24 7.45 3.85
C PHE A 129 3.11 8.64 4.79
N ARG A 130 1.97 9.32 4.71
CA ARG A 130 1.56 10.40 5.61
C ARG A 130 0.27 10.00 6.28
N TYR A 131 0.17 10.32 7.57
CA TYR A 131 -0.96 10.01 8.42
C TYR A 131 -1.34 11.20 9.30
N ASP A 132 -2.54 11.18 9.88
CA ASP A 132 -3.01 12.24 10.78
C ASP A 132 -2.31 12.05 12.13
N TYR A 133 -1.62 13.12 12.59
CA TYR A 133 -0.91 13.11 13.86
C TYR A 133 -1.89 13.35 15.01
N ASN A 134 -2.17 12.28 15.74
CA ASN A 134 -3.10 12.25 16.86
C ASN A 134 -2.38 11.83 18.13
N TYR A 135 -2.95 12.17 19.28
CA TYR A 135 -2.51 11.69 20.60
C TYR A 135 -3.70 11.62 21.56
N PHE A 136 -3.54 10.90 22.67
CA PHE A 136 -4.54 10.85 23.72
C PHE A 136 -4.16 11.81 24.83
N ASP A 137 -5.11 12.67 25.23
CA ASP A 137 -5.02 13.49 26.43
C ASP A 137 -6.20 13.15 27.35
N LEU A 138 -5.89 12.73 28.60
CA LEU A 138 -6.88 12.31 29.59
C LEU A 138 -7.91 11.29 29.04
N GLY A 139 -7.49 10.42 28.14
CA GLY A 139 -8.33 9.40 27.54
C GLY A 139 -9.19 9.85 26.36
N GLN A 140 -9.05 11.09 25.91
CA GLN A 140 -9.70 11.61 24.71
C GLN A 140 -8.71 11.73 23.56
N LEU A 141 -9.12 11.32 22.36
CA LEU A 141 -8.33 11.51 21.16
C LEU A 141 -8.29 12.99 20.77
N VAL A 142 -7.12 13.55 20.67
CA VAL A 142 -6.85 14.92 20.24
C VAL A 142 -6.19 14.90 18.88
N ASP A 143 -6.82 15.56 17.91
CA ASP A 143 -6.22 15.84 16.59
C ASP A 143 -5.32 17.06 16.71
N ALA A 144 -4.03 16.90 16.45
CA ALA A 144 -3.07 18.00 16.46
C ALA A 144 -3.21 18.92 15.24
N ASN A 145 -4.14 18.66 14.30
CA ASN A 145 -4.27 19.34 13.01
C ASN A 145 -2.97 19.34 12.19
N GLN A 146 -2.16 18.32 12.38
CA GLN A 146 -0.89 18.10 11.69
C GLN A 146 -0.87 16.73 11.05
N LYS A 147 0.00 16.56 10.06
CA LYS A 147 0.27 15.27 9.43
C LYS A 147 1.73 14.93 9.60
N ASP A 148 1.98 13.74 10.04
CA ASP A 148 3.32 13.19 10.10
C ASP A 148 3.57 12.22 8.94
N GLY A 149 4.83 11.87 8.70
CA GLY A 149 5.23 11.02 7.61
C GLY A 149 6.35 10.08 7.96
N ALA A 150 6.18 8.82 7.61
CA ALA A 150 7.16 7.77 7.88
C ALA A 150 7.41 6.88 6.67
N LEU A 151 8.46 6.08 6.76
CA LEU A 151 8.77 5.03 5.81
C LEU A 151 8.14 3.71 6.27
N ALA A 152 7.87 2.84 5.29
CA ALA A 152 7.42 1.47 5.55
C ALA A 152 7.95 0.50 4.49
N ILE A 153 8.00 -0.77 4.83
CA ILE A 153 8.29 -1.86 3.90
C ILE A 153 6.97 -2.58 3.56
N PRO A 154 6.50 -2.50 2.31
CA PRO A 154 5.31 -3.20 1.89
C PRO A 154 5.62 -4.69 1.66
N MET A 155 4.76 -5.55 2.17
CA MET A 155 4.75 -7.00 1.96
C MET A 155 3.36 -7.39 1.48
N THR A 156 3.18 -7.49 0.16
CA THR A 156 1.87 -7.77 -0.44
C THR A 156 1.89 -9.14 -1.10
N LEU A 157 0.98 -9.99 -0.69
CA LEU A 157 0.65 -11.24 -1.37
C LEU A 157 -0.63 -11.04 -2.17
N GLY A 158 -0.62 -11.47 -3.42
CA GLY A 158 -1.77 -11.36 -4.28
C GLY A 158 -1.85 -12.46 -5.33
N ALA A 159 -2.95 -12.46 -6.05
CA ALA A 159 -3.15 -13.27 -7.23
C ALA A 159 -3.80 -12.41 -8.31
N LYS A 160 -3.39 -12.62 -9.57
CA LYS A 160 -3.95 -11.88 -10.71
C LYS A 160 -4.30 -12.80 -11.84
N MET A 161 -5.38 -12.45 -12.55
CA MET A 161 -5.88 -13.17 -13.69
C MET A 161 -6.22 -12.23 -14.83
N ARG A 162 -6.01 -12.67 -16.05
CA ARG A 162 -6.42 -11.93 -17.23
C ARG A 162 -7.92 -12.16 -17.49
N LEU A 163 -8.70 -11.09 -17.48
CA LEU A 163 -10.12 -11.11 -17.86
C LEU A 163 -10.31 -10.98 -19.38
N SER A 164 -9.48 -10.14 -20.02
CA SER A 164 -9.51 -9.94 -21.46
C SER A 164 -8.08 -9.65 -21.97
N GLN A 165 -7.94 -9.39 -23.26
CA GLN A 165 -6.64 -9.03 -23.83
C GLN A 165 -5.98 -7.82 -23.16
N PHE A 166 -6.78 -6.91 -22.61
CA PHE A 166 -6.30 -5.65 -22.04
C PHE A 166 -6.59 -5.49 -20.55
N LEU A 167 -7.45 -6.32 -19.96
CA LEU A 167 -7.88 -6.19 -18.58
C LEU A 167 -7.37 -7.33 -17.72
N ILE A 168 -6.78 -6.97 -16.58
CA ILE A 168 -6.28 -7.89 -15.56
C ILE A 168 -6.95 -7.53 -14.24
N LEU A 169 -7.58 -8.53 -13.62
CA LEU A 169 -8.13 -8.45 -12.27
C LEU A 169 -7.14 -9.08 -11.30
N GLY A 170 -6.90 -8.42 -10.19
CA GLY A 170 -6.12 -8.96 -9.08
C GLY A 170 -6.87 -8.88 -7.77
N VAL A 171 -6.50 -9.74 -6.84
CA VAL A 171 -6.84 -9.66 -5.43
C VAL A 171 -5.54 -9.63 -4.64
N GLU A 172 -5.46 -8.77 -3.64
CA GLU A 172 -4.23 -8.61 -2.86
C GLU A 172 -4.51 -8.28 -1.40
N ILE A 173 -3.60 -8.73 -0.55
CA ILE A 173 -3.48 -8.38 0.85
C ILE A 173 -2.05 -7.95 1.07
N GLY A 174 -1.86 -6.74 1.55
CA GLY A 174 -0.54 -6.16 1.76
C GLY A 174 -0.40 -5.55 3.14
N ALA A 175 0.47 -6.12 3.97
CA ALA A 175 0.91 -5.52 5.20
C ALA A 175 2.04 -4.52 4.93
N ARG A 176 2.11 -3.47 5.73
CA ARG A 176 3.21 -2.49 5.76
C ARG A 176 3.81 -2.49 7.14
N TYR A 177 5.05 -2.91 7.22
CA TYR A 177 5.86 -2.70 8.40
C TYR A 177 6.33 -1.26 8.41
N THR A 178 5.85 -0.47 9.37
CA THR A 178 6.20 0.95 9.44
C THR A 178 7.41 1.17 10.33
N PHE A 179 8.04 2.32 10.20
CA PHE A 179 9.11 2.77 11.10
C PHE A 179 8.59 3.91 11.99
N THR A 180 7.38 3.76 12.52
CA THR A 180 6.75 4.68 13.48
C THR A 180 5.84 3.90 14.42
N ASP A 181 5.73 4.36 15.65
CA ASP A 181 4.88 3.80 16.71
C ASP A 181 3.76 4.78 17.10
N ASN A 182 3.40 5.73 16.21
CA ASN A 182 2.33 6.71 16.48
C ASN A 182 1.17 6.66 15.49
N LEU A 183 1.00 5.56 14.77
CA LEU A 183 -0.11 5.43 13.81
C LEU A 183 -1.47 5.29 14.52
N ASP A 184 -1.46 4.76 15.73
CA ASP A 184 -2.63 4.58 16.59
C ASP A 184 -2.66 5.56 17.79
N ALA A 185 -1.89 6.65 17.72
CA ALA A 185 -1.86 7.75 18.69
C ALA A 185 -1.31 7.36 20.09
N ASN A 186 -0.48 6.30 20.18
CA ASN A 186 0.03 5.78 21.45
C ASN A 186 1.37 6.39 21.87
N ASN A 187 2.18 6.90 20.92
CA ASN A 187 3.53 7.39 21.17
C ASN A 187 3.85 8.67 20.38
N PRO A 188 3.29 9.84 20.74
CA PRO A 188 3.54 11.10 20.04
C PRO A 188 4.93 11.66 20.35
N GLU A 189 5.88 11.56 19.43
CA GLU A 189 7.28 11.96 19.59
C GLU A 189 7.49 13.48 19.59
N ASP A 190 6.65 14.26 18.90
CA ASP A 190 6.82 15.70 18.70
C ASP A 190 6.27 16.57 19.85
N LEU A 191 5.67 15.97 20.86
CA LEU A 191 5.19 16.73 22.01
C LEU A 191 6.32 17.11 22.96
N PRO A 192 6.23 18.26 23.66
CA PRO A 192 7.18 18.61 24.72
C PRO A 192 7.31 17.47 25.74
N VAL A 193 8.52 17.15 26.16
CA VAL A 193 8.84 16.01 27.06
C VAL A 193 7.94 15.96 28.31
N ALA A 194 7.55 17.11 28.85
CA ALA A 194 6.64 17.19 30.00
C ALA A 194 5.25 16.61 29.73
N ASN A 195 4.80 16.62 28.48
CA ASN A 195 3.49 16.09 28.07
C ASN A 195 3.58 14.63 27.59
N GLN A 196 4.74 14.17 27.12
CA GLN A 196 4.92 12.81 26.61
C GLN A 196 4.65 11.73 27.67
N PHE A 197 5.08 11.93 28.91
CA PHE A 197 4.86 10.97 29.99
C PHE A 197 3.38 10.73 30.35
N ASN A 198 2.50 11.67 30.03
CA ASN A 198 1.08 11.57 30.33
C ASN A 198 0.25 11.00 29.15
N VAL A 199 0.84 10.91 27.96
CA VAL A 199 0.11 10.56 26.72
C VAL A 199 0.63 9.30 26.05
N THR A 200 1.84 8.84 26.42
CA THR A 200 2.42 7.59 25.86
C THR A 200 1.90 6.36 26.62
N PHE A 201 1.47 5.37 25.90
CA PHE A 201 0.99 4.09 26.44
C PHE A 201 1.28 2.93 25.47
N GLY A 202 1.05 1.69 25.92
CA GLY A 202 1.24 0.52 25.10
C GLY A 202 2.69 0.03 25.04
N ASN A 203 3.06 -0.63 23.94
CA ASN A 203 4.39 -1.20 23.75
C ASN A 203 5.25 -0.32 22.83
N ILE A 204 5.92 0.66 23.40
CA ILE A 204 6.81 1.60 22.70
C ILE A 204 8.03 0.96 21.98
N ASN A 205 8.22 -0.35 22.10
CA ASN A 205 9.30 -1.07 21.43
C ASN A 205 8.83 -1.84 20.18
N SER A 206 7.57 -1.63 19.76
CA SER A 206 6.97 -2.34 18.64
C SER A 206 6.32 -1.35 17.71
N ASP A 207 6.93 -1.12 16.57
CA ASP A 207 6.34 -0.28 15.52
C ASP A 207 4.97 -0.78 15.07
N ASP A 208 4.13 0.15 14.65
CA ASP A 208 2.80 -0.12 14.14
C ASP A 208 2.82 -0.74 12.74
N TRP A 209 1.75 -1.44 12.41
CA TRP A 209 1.52 -1.99 11.08
C TRP A 209 0.17 -1.53 10.54
N TYR A 210 0.07 -1.40 9.23
CA TYR A 210 -1.23 -1.29 8.59
C TYR A 210 -1.35 -2.23 7.40
N VAL A 211 -2.57 -2.58 7.07
CA VAL A 211 -2.88 -3.55 6.02
C VAL A 211 -3.89 -2.96 5.05
N PHE A 212 -3.60 -3.09 3.76
CA PHE A 212 -4.59 -2.90 2.71
C PHE A 212 -4.96 -4.25 2.11
N SER A 213 -6.27 -4.49 1.97
CA SER A 213 -6.79 -5.69 1.33
C SER A 213 -7.89 -5.32 0.34
N GLY A 214 -7.85 -5.88 -0.87
CA GLY A 214 -8.81 -5.48 -1.89
C GLY A 214 -8.50 -6.06 -3.26
N PHE A 215 -9.05 -5.38 -4.26
CA PHE A 215 -8.97 -5.76 -5.65
C PHE A 215 -8.21 -4.71 -6.47
N THR A 216 -7.49 -5.17 -7.48
CA THR A 216 -6.89 -4.32 -8.51
C THR A 216 -7.53 -4.62 -9.85
N LEU A 217 -7.82 -3.58 -10.62
CA LEU A 217 -8.20 -3.69 -12.02
C LEU A 217 -7.25 -2.87 -12.85
N THR A 218 -6.46 -3.53 -13.71
CA THR A 218 -5.45 -2.87 -14.53
C THR A 218 -5.72 -3.05 -16.02
N TYR A 219 -5.41 -2.00 -16.79
CA TYR A 219 -5.42 -1.98 -18.23
C TYR A 219 -3.99 -2.09 -18.77
N THR A 220 -3.78 -3.02 -19.71
CA THR A 220 -2.48 -3.33 -20.29
C THR A 220 -2.28 -2.63 -21.62
N PHE A 221 -1.14 -1.99 -21.84
CA PHE A 221 -0.77 -1.32 -23.09
C PHE A 221 0.71 -1.53 -23.44
N GLY A 222 1.12 -1.09 -24.65
CA GLY A 222 2.51 -1.24 -25.11
C GLY A 222 2.85 -2.63 -25.69
N ARG A 223 1.84 -3.46 -25.97
CA ARG A 223 2.06 -4.74 -26.65
C ARG A 223 2.46 -4.50 -28.12
N LYS A 224 3.51 -5.17 -28.59
CA LYS A 224 3.72 -5.32 -30.03
C LYS A 224 2.69 -6.30 -30.58
N PRO A 225 2.06 -6.01 -31.73
CA PRO A 225 1.26 -7.03 -32.40
C PRO A 225 2.16 -8.25 -32.70
N CYS A 226 1.67 -9.44 -32.38
CA CYS A 226 2.33 -10.69 -32.76
C CYS A 226 2.29 -10.83 -34.27
N MET A 227 3.43 -10.73 -34.95
CA MET A 227 3.51 -11.02 -36.40
C MET A 227 3.56 -12.51 -36.70
N ASP A 228 3.86 -13.37 -35.72
CA ASP A 228 4.04 -14.82 -35.89
C ASP A 228 3.11 -15.66 -34.99
N CYS A 229 1.87 -15.23 -34.76
CA CYS A 229 0.92 -15.97 -33.92
C CYS A 229 0.08 -17.02 -34.67
N PHE A 230 0.49 -17.48 -35.86
CA PHE A 230 -0.23 -18.45 -36.67
C PHE A 230 0.57 -19.76 -36.87
N GLU A 231 1.34 -20.20 -35.86
CA GLU A 231 1.83 -21.56 -35.77
C GLU A 231 1.24 -22.27 -34.55
#